data_f1b443ff34ed528f0c5b8d4f5b0b8216
#
_entry.id   f1b443ff34ed528f0c5b8d4f5b0b8216
#
_cell.length_a   1.000
_cell.length_b   1.000
_cell.length_c   1.000
_cell.angle_alpha   90.00
_cell.angle_beta   90.00
_cell.angle_gamma   90.00
#
_symmetry.space_group_name_H-M   'P 1'
#
loop_
_entity.id
_entity.type
_entity.pdbx_description
1 polymer ?
#
loop_
_entity_poly.entity_id
_entity_poly.type
_entity_poly.pdbx_seq_one_letter_code
_entity_poly.pdbx_strand_id
1 'polypeptide(L)'
;EWCKTKNIAGKLSAEKSLPEEVFQWSKRSVALLLNRMFAGDGWISIMKKNAAKRIELGIASPNLEFMHQVKSLLNTSGISSNIYEVKNMKLQKNRFFKLRVTHSKSVARFIHQIGIYGKVRQEHLDIIRNGKHNVKAGAIVKKIETTRVLKCYDISVEKNENFFVDGLLTHNTGISVI
;
A
#
# COMPACT_ATOMS: atom_id res chain seq x y z
N GLU A 1 -22.54 11.41 7.73
CA GLU A 1 -22.11 12.55 8.57
C GLU A 1 -20.58 12.69 8.61
N TRP A 2 -19.83 11.67 9.09
CA TRP A 2 -18.36 11.70 9.20
C TRP A 2 -17.64 12.09 7.88
N CYS A 3 -18.05 11.53 6.73
CA CYS A 3 -17.45 11.89 5.44
C CYS A 3 -17.64 13.37 5.07
N LYS A 4 -18.71 14.02 5.53
CA LYS A 4 -18.95 15.45 5.35
C LYS A 4 -18.03 16.28 6.25
N THR A 5 -17.95 15.92 7.54
CA THR A 5 -17.09 16.62 8.51
C THR A 5 -15.60 16.54 8.15
N LYS A 6 -15.17 15.45 7.48
CA LYS A 6 -13.79 15.25 7.03
C LYS A 6 -13.53 15.70 5.59
N ASN A 7 -14.49 16.43 5.00
CA ASN A 7 -14.37 16.95 3.64
C ASN A 7 -13.98 15.89 2.58
N ILE A 8 -14.54 14.67 2.73
CA ILE A 8 -14.36 13.55 1.79
C ILE A 8 -15.58 13.46 0.86
N ALA A 9 -16.77 13.75 1.38
CA ALA A 9 -18.01 13.70 0.61
C ALA A 9 -18.03 14.79 -0.48
N GLY A 10 -18.47 14.42 -1.67
CA GLY A 10 -18.59 15.34 -2.80
C GLY A 10 -17.31 15.59 -3.58
N LYS A 11 -16.16 15.07 -3.15
CA LYS A 11 -14.91 15.19 -3.90
C LYS A 11 -14.85 14.22 -5.07
N LEU A 12 -14.28 14.70 -6.19
CA LEU A 12 -13.96 13.86 -7.33
C LEU A 12 -12.82 12.89 -7.00
N SER A 13 -12.71 11.81 -7.76
CA SER A 13 -11.69 10.78 -7.53
C SER A 13 -10.25 11.32 -7.52
N ALA A 14 -9.98 12.40 -8.25
CA ALA A 14 -8.66 13.04 -8.28
C ALA A 14 -8.35 13.89 -7.02
N GLU A 15 -9.36 14.25 -6.25
CA GLU A 15 -9.25 15.15 -5.10
C GLU A 15 -9.36 14.41 -3.75
N LYS A 16 -9.70 13.11 -3.80
CA LYS A 16 -9.85 12.30 -2.59
C LYS A 16 -8.50 12.06 -1.92
N SER A 17 -8.45 12.31 -0.61
CA SER A 17 -7.33 11.95 0.27
C SER A 17 -7.87 11.29 1.53
N LEU A 18 -7.06 10.50 2.20
CA LEU A 18 -7.40 9.99 3.52
C LEU A 18 -7.16 11.10 4.55
N PRO A 19 -8.06 11.28 5.53
CA PRO A 19 -7.80 12.17 6.66
C PRO A 19 -6.59 11.71 7.46
N GLU A 20 -5.80 12.63 7.97
CA GLU A 20 -4.58 12.33 8.73
C GLU A 20 -4.85 11.43 9.95
N GLU A 21 -5.98 11.59 10.60
CA GLU A 21 -6.38 10.78 11.75
C GLU A 21 -6.47 9.28 11.47
N VAL A 22 -6.65 8.88 10.19
CA VAL A 22 -6.70 7.47 9.78
C VAL A 22 -5.41 6.74 10.12
N PHE A 23 -4.28 7.45 10.09
CA PHE A 23 -2.96 6.90 10.43
C PHE A 23 -2.77 6.65 11.92
N GLN A 24 -3.67 7.19 12.75
CA GLN A 24 -3.69 7.00 14.21
C GLN A 24 -4.72 5.95 14.63
N TRP A 25 -5.51 5.42 13.71
CA TRP A 25 -6.54 4.45 14.01
C TRP A 25 -5.95 3.09 14.42
N SER A 26 -6.75 2.32 15.16
CA SER A 26 -6.42 0.95 15.50
C SER A 26 -6.22 0.10 14.22
N LYS A 27 -5.37 -0.92 14.30
CA LYS A 27 -5.14 -1.85 13.17
C LYS A 27 -6.46 -2.45 12.65
N ARG A 28 -7.42 -2.72 13.55
CA ARG A 28 -8.73 -3.25 13.20
C ARG A 28 -9.55 -2.25 12.38
N SER A 29 -9.54 -0.98 12.77
CA SER A 29 -10.26 0.08 12.04
C SER A 29 -9.66 0.34 10.67
N VAL A 30 -8.33 0.38 10.59
CA VAL A 30 -7.60 0.50 9.31
C VAL A 30 -7.90 -0.70 8.40
N ALA A 31 -7.88 -1.92 8.93
CA ALA A 31 -8.20 -3.12 8.17
C ALA A 31 -9.63 -3.08 7.62
N LEU A 32 -10.60 -2.63 8.42
CA LEU A 32 -11.98 -2.46 7.97
C LEU A 32 -12.12 -1.40 6.88
N LEU A 33 -11.44 -0.26 7.01
CA LEU A 33 -11.40 0.78 5.98
C LEU A 33 -10.85 0.21 4.66
N LEU A 34 -9.68 -0.40 4.71
CA LEU A 34 -9.05 -1.00 3.52
C LEU A 34 -9.92 -2.10 2.91
N ASN A 35 -10.54 -2.96 3.74
CA ASN A 35 -11.47 -3.99 3.26
C ASN A 35 -12.59 -3.38 2.41
N ARG A 36 -13.21 -2.29 2.88
CA ARG A 36 -14.31 -1.62 2.18
C ARG A 36 -13.86 -0.85 0.96
N MET A 37 -12.71 -0.19 1.03
CA MET A 37 -12.10 0.49 -0.13
C MET A 37 -11.81 -0.50 -1.26
N PHE A 38 -11.18 -1.63 -0.95
CA PHE A 38 -10.90 -2.67 -1.95
C PHE A 38 -12.16 -3.41 -2.41
N ALA A 39 -13.20 -3.48 -1.59
CA ALA A 39 -14.49 -4.01 -2.02
C ALA A 39 -15.16 -3.12 -3.07
N GLY A 40 -15.08 -1.80 -2.94
CA GLY A 40 -15.58 -0.84 -3.94
C GLY A 40 -14.69 -0.82 -5.19
N ASP A 41 -13.54 -0.20 -5.08
CA ASP A 41 -12.70 0.20 -6.22
C ASP A 41 -11.52 -0.77 -6.48
N GLY A 42 -11.34 -1.79 -5.64
CA GLY A 42 -10.25 -2.76 -5.79
C GLY A 42 -10.63 -3.97 -6.65
N TRP A 43 -9.60 -4.75 -6.97
CA TRP A 43 -9.76 -6.05 -7.65
C TRP A 43 -8.92 -7.13 -6.98
N ILE A 44 -9.30 -8.38 -7.22
CA ILE A 44 -8.51 -9.57 -6.97
C ILE A 44 -8.60 -10.45 -8.20
N SER A 45 -7.46 -10.92 -8.70
CA SER A 45 -7.39 -11.75 -9.90
C SER A 45 -6.36 -12.86 -9.78
N ILE A 46 -6.63 -13.95 -10.50
CA ILE A 46 -5.70 -15.08 -10.63
C ILE A 46 -4.92 -14.90 -11.91
N MET A 47 -3.62 -14.71 -11.76
CA MET A 47 -2.67 -14.61 -12.86
C MET A 47 -2.02 -15.96 -13.13
N LYS A 48 -1.97 -16.37 -14.39
CA LYS A 48 -1.23 -17.56 -14.83
C LYS A 48 0.13 -17.13 -15.40
N LYS A 49 1.22 -17.67 -14.88
CA LYS A 49 2.56 -17.48 -15.40
C LYS A 49 3.31 -18.80 -15.36
N ASN A 50 3.69 -19.33 -16.55
CA ASN A 50 4.43 -20.58 -16.69
C ASN A 50 3.78 -21.72 -15.87
N ALA A 51 2.51 -22.01 -16.13
CA ALA A 51 1.68 -22.99 -15.42
C ALA A 51 1.41 -22.75 -13.93
N ALA A 52 2.08 -21.77 -13.30
CA ALA A 52 1.83 -21.41 -11.91
C ALA A 52 0.71 -20.37 -11.79
N LYS A 53 -0.25 -20.64 -10.93
CA LYS A 53 -1.28 -19.66 -10.54
C LYS A 53 -0.76 -18.74 -9.44
N ARG A 54 -0.96 -17.44 -9.59
CA ARG A 54 -0.61 -16.41 -8.58
C ARG A 54 -1.78 -15.46 -8.42
N ILE A 55 -1.92 -14.91 -7.25
CA ILE A 55 -2.92 -13.87 -6.98
C ILE A 55 -2.26 -12.50 -7.11
N GLU A 56 -2.97 -11.61 -7.76
CA GLU A 56 -2.74 -10.19 -7.75
C GLU A 56 -3.99 -9.50 -7.20
N LEU A 57 -3.80 -8.56 -6.31
CA LEU A 57 -4.87 -7.67 -5.88
C LEU A 57 -4.40 -6.22 -5.89
N GLY A 58 -5.31 -5.30 -5.99
CA GLY A 58 -4.96 -3.89 -6.07
C GLY A 58 -6.16 -2.96 -6.07
N ILE A 59 -5.85 -1.69 -6.15
CA ILE A 59 -6.79 -0.59 -6.27
C ILE A 59 -6.22 0.44 -7.25
N ALA A 60 -7.08 1.23 -7.86
CA ALA A 60 -6.67 2.23 -8.84
C ALA A 60 -7.31 3.60 -8.56
N SER A 61 -6.56 4.67 -8.82
CA SER A 61 -7.02 6.06 -8.67
C SER A 61 -6.24 7.01 -9.56
N PRO A 62 -6.84 8.13 -10.00
CA PRO A 62 -6.10 9.21 -10.63
C PRO A 62 -5.23 10.02 -9.66
N ASN A 63 -5.43 9.89 -8.34
CA ASN A 63 -4.69 10.62 -7.32
C ASN A 63 -3.49 9.81 -6.81
N LEU A 64 -2.28 10.26 -7.13
CA LEU A 64 -1.03 9.61 -6.71
C LEU A 64 -0.82 9.71 -5.20
N GLU A 65 -1.15 10.84 -4.58
CA GLU A 65 -1.01 11.04 -3.14
C GLU A 65 -1.90 10.06 -2.36
N PHE A 66 -3.16 9.93 -2.77
CA PHE A 66 -4.06 8.93 -2.21
C PHE A 66 -3.49 7.51 -2.32
N MET A 67 -2.83 7.16 -3.45
CA MET A 67 -2.16 5.87 -3.60
C MET A 67 -0.99 5.70 -2.62
N HIS A 68 -0.22 6.76 -2.37
CA HIS A 68 0.84 6.73 -1.35
C HIS A 68 0.29 6.56 0.05
N GLN A 69 -0.81 7.23 0.39
CA GLN A 69 -1.50 7.06 1.67
C GLN A 69 -1.97 5.61 1.87
N VAL A 70 -2.63 5.02 0.86
CA VAL A 70 -3.05 3.60 0.91
C VAL A 70 -1.85 2.67 1.05
N LYS A 71 -0.76 2.93 0.31
CA LYS A 71 0.49 2.17 0.43
C LYS A 71 1.07 2.24 1.84
N SER A 72 1.07 3.41 2.46
CA SER A 72 1.54 3.60 3.84
C SER A 72 0.72 2.77 4.83
N LEU A 73 -0.61 2.78 4.73
CA LEU A 73 -1.48 1.94 5.57
C LEU A 73 -1.22 0.44 5.37
N LEU A 74 -0.97 -0.01 4.14
CA LEU A 74 -0.60 -1.40 3.87
C LEU A 74 0.75 -1.76 4.49
N ASN A 75 1.73 -0.87 4.41
CA ASN A 75 3.06 -1.07 4.99
C ASN A 75 3.01 -1.21 6.51
N THR A 76 2.19 -0.43 7.23
CA THR A 76 2.00 -0.59 8.69
C THR A 76 1.44 -1.95 9.07
N SER A 77 0.76 -2.63 8.13
CA SER A 77 0.29 -4.00 8.27
C SER A 77 1.31 -5.04 7.75
N GLY A 78 2.51 -4.62 7.35
CA GLY A 78 3.55 -5.46 6.78
C GLY A 78 3.18 -6.03 5.40
N ILE A 79 2.35 -5.33 4.63
CA ILE A 79 1.91 -5.70 3.29
C ILE A 79 2.63 -4.83 2.27
N SER A 80 3.59 -5.42 1.56
CA SER A 80 4.34 -4.74 0.50
C SER A 80 3.48 -4.55 -0.75
N SER A 81 3.50 -3.36 -1.31
CA SER A 81 2.78 -3.00 -2.53
C SER A 81 3.60 -2.08 -3.43
N ASN A 82 3.27 -2.03 -4.71
CA ASN A 82 3.91 -1.15 -5.68
C ASN A 82 2.89 -0.29 -6.39
N ILE A 83 3.25 0.96 -6.67
CA ILE A 83 2.43 1.90 -7.44
C ILE A 83 3.02 1.98 -8.84
N TYR A 84 2.15 1.89 -9.84
CA TYR A 84 2.49 2.01 -11.25
C TYR A 84 1.60 3.06 -11.91
N GLU A 85 2.21 3.92 -12.70
CA GLU A 85 1.46 4.79 -13.61
C GLU A 85 1.00 3.99 -14.83
N VAL A 86 -0.28 4.10 -15.16
CA VAL A 86 -0.85 3.44 -16.35
C VAL A 86 -0.52 4.31 -17.56
N LYS A 87 0.43 3.86 -18.37
CA LYS A 87 0.77 4.46 -19.65
C LYS A 87 -0.15 3.88 -20.75
N ASN A 88 -0.64 4.71 -21.66
CA ASN A 88 -1.45 4.29 -22.82
C ASN A 88 -2.90 3.86 -22.55
N MET A 89 -3.71 4.74 -21.98
CA MET A 89 -5.13 4.68 -22.27
C MET A 89 -5.46 5.77 -23.30
N LYS A 90 -5.63 5.40 -24.57
CA LYS A 90 -5.93 6.32 -25.70
C LYS A 90 -7.13 7.25 -25.48
N LEU A 91 -7.91 7.03 -24.42
CA LEU A 91 -9.11 7.78 -24.06
C LEU A 91 -8.98 8.55 -22.73
N GLN A 92 -7.88 8.44 -22.00
CA GLN A 92 -7.73 9.16 -20.71
C GLN A 92 -6.87 10.40 -20.87
N LYS A 93 -7.50 11.57 -20.70
CA LYS A 93 -6.81 12.87 -20.58
C LYS A 93 -5.98 13.03 -19.31
N ASN A 94 -6.25 12.24 -18.27
CA ASN A 94 -5.64 12.36 -16.95
C ASN A 94 -4.74 11.17 -16.61
N ARG A 95 -3.69 11.42 -15.82
CA ARG A 95 -2.83 10.38 -15.25
C ARG A 95 -3.67 9.43 -14.39
N PHE A 96 -3.29 8.15 -14.38
CA PHE A 96 -3.98 7.13 -13.62
C PHE A 96 -2.98 6.15 -13.01
N PHE A 97 -3.17 5.79 -11.75
CA PHE A 97 -2.23 4.98 -10.99
C PHE A 97 -2.90 3.70 -10.51
N LYS A 98 -2.14 2.62 -10.48
CA LYS A 98 -2.52 1.33 -9.91
C LYS A 98 -1.58 0.97 -8.79
N LEU A 99 -2.13 0.72 -7.61
CA LEU A 99 -1.42 0.09 -6.50
C LEU A 99 -1.68 -1.42 -6.56
N ARG A 100 -0.62 -2.23 -6.57
CA ARG A 100 -0.72 -3.68 -6.69
C ARG A 100 0.05 -4.39 -5.57
N VAL A 101 -0.57 -5.42 -5.03
CA VAL A 101 0.02 -6.39 -4.12
C VAL A 101 0.17 -7.70 -4.89
N THR A 102 1.40 -8.10 -5.17
CA THR A 102 1.70 -9.27 -6.00
C THR A 102 2.61 -10.28 -5.29
N HIS A 103 3.30 -9.84 -4.24
CA HIS A 103 4.18 -10.72 -3.48
C HIS A 103 3.35 -11.70 -2.64
N SER A 104 3.61 -13.01 -2.77
CA SER A 104 2.76 -14.06 -2.20
C SER A 104 2.51 -13.94 -0.69
N LYS A 105 3.55 -13.60 0.10
CA LYS A 105 3.39 -13.35 1.54
C LYS A 105 2.52 -12.14 1.85
N SER A 106 2.65 -11.07 1.06
CA SER A 106 1.84 -9.86 1.21
C SER A 106 0.39 -10.10 0.81
N VAL A 107 0.16 -10.87 -0.28
CA VAL A 107 -1.18 -11.29 -0.69
C VAL A 107 -1.84 -12.15 0.38
N ALA A 108 -1.15 -13.16 0.91
CA ALA A 108 -1.66 -14.00 1.98
C ALA A 108 -1.99 -13.15 3.22
N ARG A 109 -1.09 -12.27 3.64
CA ARG A 109 -1.30 -11.38 4.78
C ARG A 109 -2.48 -10.45 4.56
N PHE A 110 -2.61 -9.85 3.37
CA PHE A 110 -3.74 -9.01 3.02
C PHE A 110 -5.08 -9.76 3.16
N ILE A 111 -5.17 -10.96 2.58
CA ILE A 111 -6.41 -11.74 2.60
C ILE A 111 -6.78 -12.18 4.01
N HIS A 112 -5.80 -12.56 4.85
CA HIS A 112 -6.06 -12.98 6.23
C HIS A 112 -6.34 -11.83 7.19
N GLN A 113 -5.66 -10.70 7.06
CA GLN A 113 -5.80 -9.58 8.01
C GLN A 113 -6.84 -8.55 7.60
N ILE A 114 -7.00 -8.32 6.30
CA ILE A 114 -7.86 -7.29 5.74
C ILE A 114 -9.04 -7.92 5.01
N GLY A 115 -8.75 -8.80 4.05
CA GLY A 115 -9.74 -9.37 3.15
C GLY A 115 -10.29 -8.35 2.14
N ILE A 116 -11.22 -8.80 1.29
CA ILE A 116 -11.99 -7.94 0.39
C ILE A 116 -13.44 -8.42 0.45
N TYR A 117 -14.31 -7.60 1.00
CA TYR A 117 -15.70 -7.96 1.16
C TYR A 117 -16.34 -8.36 -0.18
N GLY A 118 -16.94 -9.56 -0.21
CA GLY A 118 -17.65 -10.08 -1.38
C GLY A 118 -16.78 -10.52 -2.58
N LYS A 119 -15.44 -10.36 -2.54
CA LYS A 119 -14.56 -10.67 -3.69
C LYS A 119 -13.64 -11.86 -3.49
N VAL A 120 -13.34 -12.25 -2.25
CA VAL A 120 -12.48 -13.43 -1.98
C VAL A 120 -13.29 -14.71 -2.15
N ARG A 121 -12.79 -15.63 -2.98
CA ARG A 121 -13.38 -16.93 -3.29
C ARG A 121 -12.51 -18.07 -2.77
N GLN A 122 -13.06 -19.27 -2.65
CA GLN A 122 -12.33 -20.47 -2.20
C GLN A 122 -11.07 -20.73 -3.05
N GLU A 123 -11.14 -20.57 -4.37
CA GLU A 123 -9.99 -20.74 -5.25
C GLU A 123 -8.80 -19.83 -4.88
N HIS A 124 -9.05 -18.59 -4.42
CA HIS A 124 -8.00 -17.71 -3.94
C HIS A 124 -7.32 -18.27 -2.68
N LEU A 125 -8.10 -18.81 -1.74
CA LEU A 125 -7.59 -19.41 -0.51
C LEU A 125 -6.77 -20.67 -0.80
N ASP A 126 -7.20 -21.48 -1.74
CA ASP A 126 -6.49 -22.69 -2.16
C ASP A 126 -5.13 -22.36 -2.81
N ILE A 127 -5.08 -21.34 -3.66
CA ILE A 127 -3.83 -20.86 -4.25
C ILE A 127 -2.86 -20.36 -3.19
N ILE A 128 -3.37 -19.64 -2.18
CA ILE A 128 -2.54 -19.15 -1.07
C ILE A 128 -2.01 -20.30 -0.24
N ARG A 129 -2.86 -21.28 0.11
CA ARG A 129 -2.47 -22.44 0.93
C ARG A 129 -1.42 -23.29 0.24
N ASN A 130 -1.57 -23.52 -1.08
CA ASN A 130 -0.69 -24.37 -1.87
C ASN A 130 0.52 -23.61 -2.44
N GLY A 131 0.59 -22.30 -2.27
CA GLY A 131 1.66 -21.46 -2.81
C GLY A 131 2.98 -21.64 -2.05
N LYS A 132 4.09 -21.79 -2.79
CA LYS A 132 5.43 -21.74 -2.19
C LYS A 132 5.78 -20.29 -1.82
N HIS A 133 5.79 -20.00 -0.53
CA HIS A 133 6.04 -18.64 -0.01
C HIS A 133 7.54 -18.32 0.21
N ASN A 134 8.45 -18.98 -0.51
CA ASN A 134 9.90 -18.92 -0.28
C ASN A 134 10.61 -17.73 -0.93
N VAL A 135 9.92 -16.67 -1.28
CA VAL A 135 10.58 -15.48 -1.83
C VAL A 135 11.01 -14.57 -0.68
N LYS A 136 12.31 -14.28 -0.61
CA LYS A 136 12.84 -13.25 0.31
C LYS A 136 12.16 -11.91 -0.02
N ALA A 137 11.42 -11.36 0.92
CA ALA A 137 10.91 -9.99 0.80
C ALA A 137 12.06 -9.04 1.15
N GLY A 138 12.42 -8.18 0.23
CA GLY A 138 13.46 -7.18 0.43
C GLY A 138 13.49 -6.22 -0.74
N ALA A 139 14.02 -5.04 -0.51
CA ALA A 139 14.33 -4.06 -1.54
C ALA A 139 15.84 -4.09 -1.80
N ILE A 140 16.23 -3.96 -3.06
CA ILE A 140 17.61 -3.80 -3.46
C ILE A 140 17.82 -2.34 -3.81
N VAL A 141 18.78 -1.69 -3.16
CA VAL A 141 19.19 -0.34 -3.52
C VAL A 141 19.89 -0.42 -4.88
N LYS A 142 19.29 0.18 -5.90
CA LYS A 142 19.83 0.17 -7.27
C LYS A 142 20.82 1.31 -7.51
N LYS A 143 20.60 2.44 -6.90
CA LYS A 143 21.41 3.65 -7.10
C LYS A 143 21.31 4.55 -5.87
N ILE A 144 22.42 5.13 -5.49
CA ILE A 144 22.52 6.19 -4.49
C ILE A 144 23.13 7.40 -5.21
N GLU A 145 22.44 8.53 -5.17
CA GLU A 145 22.92 9.79 -5.74
C GLU A 145 22.98 10.83 -4.62
N THR A 146 24.15 11.45 -4.50
CA THR A 146 24.31 12.62 -3.63
C THR A 146 23.97 13.86 -4.46
N THR A 147 22.89 14.55 -4.09
CA THR A 147 22.42 15.69 -4.87
C THR A 147 22.99 17.02 -4.37
N ARG A 148 22.94 17.28 -3.10
CA ARG A 148 23.47 18.49 -2.45
C ARG A 148 23.42 18.37 -0.93
N VAL A 149 24.19 19.21 -0.26
CA VAL A 149 24.10 19.36 1.20
C VAL A 149 22.84 20.18 1.53
N LEU A 150 21.94 19.59 2.31
CA LEU A 150 20.72 20.25 2.80
C LEU A 150 20.72 20.22 4.32
N LYS A 151 20.02 21.18 4.92
CA LYS A 151 19.72 21.11 6.34
C LYS A 151 18.85 19.88 6.60
N CYS A 152 19.33 18.97 7.42
CA CYS A 152 18.63 17.76 7.81
C CYS A 152 18.05 17.91 9.23
N TYR A 153 16.96 17.21 9.50
CA TYR A 153 16.37 17.09 10.82
C TYR A 153 16.44 15.63 11.23
N ASP A 154 16.82 15.37 12.46
CA ASP A 154 16.74 14.04 13.04
C ASP A 154 15.39 13.88 13.73
N ILE A 155 14.84 12.66 13.67
CA ILE A 155 13.57 12.30 14.28
C ILE A 155 13.86 11.31 15.40
N SER A 156 13.54 11.70 16.63
CA SER A 156 13.57 10.81 17.78
C SER A 156 12.21 10.15 17.97
N VAL A 157 12.21 8.82 18.06
CA VAL A 157 11.03 8.02 18.37
C VAL A 157 11.27 7.25 19.65
N GLU A 158 10.40 7.46 20.63
CA GLU A 158 10.48 6.75 21.91
C GLU A 158 10.27 5.25 21.74
N LYS A 159 10.90 4.45 22.58
CA LYS A 159 10.80 2.99 22.74
C LYS A 159 11.37 2.16 21.59
N ASN A 160 10.98 2.41 20.35
CA ASN A 160 11.36 1.53 19.22
C ASN A 160 12.48 2.08 18.36
N GLU A 161 12.81 3.36 18.51
CA GLU A 161 13.88 4.06 17.76
C GLU A 161 13.78 3.90 16.24
N ASN A 162 12.59 3.59 15.74
CA ASN A 162 12.35 3.42 14.32
C ASN A 162 11.05 4.08 13.86
N PHE A 163 11.01 4.43 12.59
CA PHE A 163 9.87 5.07 11.93
C PHE A 163 9.84 4.73 10.44
N PHE A 164 8.72 5.03 9.78
CA PHE A 164 8.58 4.80 8.36
C PHE A 164 8.79 6.10 7.57
N VAL A 165 9.65 6.04 6.56
CA VAL A 165 9.82 7.10 5.55
C VAL A 165 9.49 6.50 4.19
N ASP A 166 8.52 7.04 3.49
CA ASP A 166 8.05 6.56 2.18
C ASP A 166 7.83 5.03 2.12
N GLY A 167 7.39 4.47 3.24
CA GLY A 167 7.15 3.04 3.38
C GLY A 167 8.39 2.18 3.64
N LEU A 168 9.54 2.77 3.89
CA LEU A 168 10.76 2.10 4.36
C LEU A 168 10.86 2.25 5.88
N LEU A 169 11.10 1.14 6.57
CA LEU A 169 11.41 1.15 7.99
C LEU A 169 12.83 1.69 8.17
N THR A 170 12.96 2.75 8.94
CA THR A 170 14.19 3.47 9.21
C THR A 170 14.42 3.55 10.72
N HIS A 171 15.66 3.65 11.15
CA HIS A 171 16.06 3.87 12.53
C HIS A 171 16.47 5.32 12.76
N ASN A 172 16.37 5.76 14.01
CA ASN A 172 17.05 6.96 14.46
C ASN A 172 18.54 6.81 14.16
N THR A 173 19.13 7.83 13.58
CA THR A 173 20.58 7.86 13.39
C THR A 173 21.22 8.36 14.67
N GLY A 174 22.01 7.51 15.31
CA GLY A 174 22.86 7.88 16.44
C GLY A 174 24.11 8.68 16.01
N ILE A 175 24.02 9.49 14.97
CA ILE A 175 25.14 10.34 14.54
C ILE A 175 25.09 11.60 15.38
N SER A 176 25.89 11.61 16.43
CA SER A 176 26.28 12.87 17.09
C SER A 176 27.13 13.64 16.08
N VAL A 177 26.58 14.70 15.55
CA VAL A 177 27.36 15.70 14.83
C VAL A 177 28.19 16.43 15.89
N ILE A 178 29.50 16.16 15.89
CA ILE A 178 30.48 16.90 16.67
C ILE A 178 30.71 18.25 16.01
#